data_60b4572126cf36c74374db4be8f4635c
#
_entry.id   60b4572126cf36c74374db4be8f4635c
#
_cell.length_a   1.000
_cell.length_b   1.000
_cell.length_c   1.000
_cell.angle_alpha   90.00
_cell.angle_beta   90.00
_cell.angle_gamma   90.00
#
_symmetry.space_group_name_H-M   'P 1'
#
loop_
_entity.id
_entity.type
_entity.pdbx_description
1 polymer ?
#
loop_
_entity_poly.entity_id
_entity_poly.type
_entity_poly.pdbx_seq_one_letter_code
_entity_poly.pdbx_strand_id
1 'polypeptide(L)'
;TALGPATDKDNVLEELIKNGLNVARCNFSHGSHEEHLGRMNKVKELREKCNKPVAILLDTKGPEIRTGNFENGKVHVFSGQTFTLVGGEKIIGDENRVNITYPDLYKDVEPGSVILIDDGLIKMEVEKIVGQDVVCKVKNDGKISDKKGVNVPDIHINMEYLSEQDKKDIIFGIEQDLSLIHIS
;
A
#
# COMPACT_ATOMS: atom_id res chain seq x y z
N THR A 1 11.14 13.21 -7.27
CA THR A 1 11.07 13.28 -5.81
C THR A 1 9.62 13.06 -5.35
N ALA A 2 9.43 12.27 -4.29
CA ALA A 2 8.13 12.20 -3.61
C ALA A 2 7.95 13.43 -2.70
N LEU A 3 6.75 14.04 -2.77
CA LEU A 3 6.35 15.12 -1.88
C LEU A 3 5.85 14.56 -0.56
N GLY A 4 6.20 15.21 0.54
CA GLY A 4 5.80 14.81 1.89
C GLY A 4 6.40 15.73 2.95
N PRO A 5 6.27 15.40 4.24
CA PRO A 5 6.68 16.27 5.34
C PRO A 5 8.13 16.78 5.26
N ALA A 6 9.03 16.02 4.64
CA ALA A 6 10.41 16.45 4.44
C ALA A 6 10.54 17.57 3.41
N THR A 7 9.69 17.60 2.39
CA THR A 7 9.66 18.63 1.34
C THR A 7 8.77 19.82 1.70
N ASP A 8 7.93 19.68 2.73
CA ASP A 8 7.04 20.75 3.22
C ASP A 8 7.80 21.80 4.03
N LYS A 9 9.06 21.51 4.43
CA LYS A 9 9.93 22.45 5.14
C LYS A 9 10.29 23.65 4.25
N ASP A 10 10.48 24.81 4.88
CA ASP A 10 10.80 26.05 4.21
C ASP A 10 12.00 25.91 3.25
N ASN A 11 11.81 26.40 2.03
CA ASN A 11 12.78 26.42 0.93
C ASN A 11 13.24 25.07 0.36
N VAL A 12 12.93 23.92 0.96
CA VAL A 12 13.40 22.61 0.46
C VAL A 12 12.89 22.33 -0.95
N LEU A 13 11.60 22.53 -1.20
CA LEU A 13 11.01 22.29 -2.51
C LEU A 13 11.56 23.26 -3.56
N GLU A 14 11.77 24.53 -3.21
CA GLU A 14 12.35 25.53 -4.10
C GLU A 14 13.79 25.18 -4.48
N GLU A 15 14.60 24.75 -3.52
CA GLU A 15 15.97 24.32 -3.76
C GLU A 15 16.02 23.04 -4.62
N LEU A 16 15.11 22.09 -4.40
CA LEU A 16 15.01 20.90 -5.26
C LEU A 16 14.70 21.28 -6.71
N ILE A 17 13.79 22.24 -6.94
CA ILE A 17 13.45 22.73 -8.29
C ILE A 17 14.67 23.41 -8.93
N LYS A 18 15.36 24.28 -8.21
CA LYS A 18 16.59 24.95 -8.72
C LYS A 18 17.68 23.94 -9.09
N ASN A 19 17.81 22.87 -8.32
CA ASN A 19 18.80 21.82 -8.50
C ASN A 19 18.37 20.67 -9.44
N GLY A 20 17.29 20.85 -10.23
CA GLY A 20 16.96 19.95 -11.32
C GLY A 20 15.85 18.95 -11.02
N LEU A 21 14.95 19.25 -10.09
CA LEU A 21 13.72 18.47 -9.93
C LEU A 21 12.85 18.62 -11.19
N ASN A 22 12.58 17.51 -11.87
CA ASN A 22 11.74 17.47 -13.07
C ASN A 22 10.33 16.92 -12.80
N VAL A 23 10.19 16.01 -11.83
CA VAL A 23 8.92 15.39 -11.47
C VAL A 23 8.71 15.42 -9.96
N ALA A 24 7.62 16.06 -9.53
CA ALA A 24 7.12 16.06 -8.16
C ALA A 24 6.02 15.00 -8.02
N ARG A 25 6.28 13.90 -7.29
CA ARG A 25 5.37 12.77 -7.11
C ARG A 25 4.52 12.96 -5.84
N CYS A 26 3.21 12.92 -6.00
CA CYS A 26 2.22 12.86 -4.92
C CYS A 26 1.79 11.40 -4.74
N ASN A 27 2.16 10.80 -3.61
CA ASN A 27 1.79 9.41 -3.30
C ASN A 27 0.45 9.37 -2.57
N PHE A 28 -0.60 8.94 -3.25
CA PHE A 28 -1.96 8.87 -2.74
C PHE A 28 -2.24 7.66 -1.83
N SER A 29 -1.22 6.82 -1.58
CA SER A 29 -1.32 5.83 -0.50
C SER A 29 -1.41 6.47 0.89
N HIS A 30 -1.04 7.76 1.01
CA HIS A 30 -0.99 8.52 2.26
C HIS A 30 -1.47 9.95 2.06
N GLY A 31 -1.99 10.55 3.11
CA GLY A 31 -2.46 11.93 3.09
C GLY A 31 -3.90 12.09 2.58
N SER A 32 -4.42 13.31 2.71
CA SER A 32 -5.74 13.69 2.21
C SER A 32 -5.63 14.46 0.89
N HIS A 33 -6.73 14.58 0.15
CA HIS A 33 -6.81 15.44 -1.04
C HIS A 33 -6.40 16.88 -0.73
N GLU A 34 -6.77 17.41 0.44
CA GLU A 34 -6.41 18.77 0.88
C GLU A 34 -4.90 18.94 1.07
N GLU A 35 -4.23 17.97 1.71
CA GLU A 35 -2.78 17.99 1.88
C GLU A 35 -2.05 17.93 0.54
N HIS A 36 -2.51 17.05 -0.36
CA HIS A 36 -1.95 16.95 -1.71
C HIS A 36 -2.20 18.23 -2.51
N LEU A 37 -3.39 18.83 -2.42
CA LEU A 37 -3.70 20.09 -3.09
C LEU A 37 -2.73 21.22 -2.65
N GLY A 38 -2.47 21.34 -1.35
CA GLY A 38 -1.52 22.32 -0.82
C GLY A 38 -0.12 22.15 -1.44
N ARG A 39 0.37 20.90 -1.49
CA ARG A 39 1.68 20.58 -2.10
C ARG A 39 1.70 20.84 -3.61
N MET A 40 0.64 20.45 -4.33
CA MET A 40 0.51 20.70 -5.77
C MET A 40 0.53 22.20 -6.10
N ASN A 41 -0.23 22.99 -5.36
CA ASN A 41 -0.26 24.45 -5.54
C ASN A 41 1.11 25.06 -5.28
N LYS A 42 1.84 24.58 -4.27
CA LYS A 42 3.20 25.03 -3.99
C LYS A 42 4.17 24.69 -5.13
N VAL A 43 4.06 23.50 -5.74
CA VAL A 43 4.85 23.15 -6.94
C VAL A 43 4.51 24.08 -8.10
N LYS A 44 3.20 24.34 -8.36
CA LYS A 44 2.75 25.24 -9.43
C LYS A 44 3.31 26.66 -9.25
N GLU A 45 3.24 27.20 -8.04
CA GLU A 45 3.83 28.53 -7.70
C GLU A 45 5.33 28.55 -7.94
N LEU A 46 6.05 27.57 -7.40
CA LEU A 46 7.52 27.57 -7.42
C LEU A 46 8.09 27.27 -8.82
N ARG A 47 7.46 26.42 -9.64
CA ARG A 47 7.92 26.18 -11.02
C ARG A 47 7.83 27.45 -11.88
N GLU A 48 6.81 28.30 -11.68
CA GLU A 48 6.69 29.59 -12.35
C GLU A 48 7.76 30.58 -11.82
N LYS A 49 7.89 30.70 -10.50
CA LYS A 49 8.89 31.55 -9.85
C LYS A 49 10.33 31.22 -10.30
N CYS A 50 10.66 29.93 -10.41
CA CYS A 50 11.99 29.47 -10.80
C CYS A 50 12.17 29.38 -12.33
N ASN A 51 11.11 29.61 -13.11
CA ASN A 51 11.09 29.41 -14.56
C ASN A 51 11.63 28.02 -14.97
N LYS A 52 11.14 26.96 -14.29
CA LYS A 52 11.52 25.56 -14.52
C LYS A 52 10.30 24.69 -14.82
N PRO A 53 10.32 23.87 -15.87
CA PRO A 53 9.25 22.92 -16.13
C PRO A 53 9.32 21.77 -15.12
N VAL A 54 8.37 21.73 -14.19
CA VAL A 54 8.24 20.63 -13.23
C VAL A 54 6.88 19.98 -13.41
N ALA A 55 6.89 18.70 -13.77
CA ALA A 55 5.66 17.89 -13.86
C ALA A 55 5.18 17.48 -12.46
N ILE A 56 3.86 17.41 -12.28
CA ILE A 56 3.25 16.83 -11.08
C ILE A 56 2.67 15.48 -11.45
N LEU A 57 3.09 14.45 -10.70
CA LEU A 57 2.67 13.07 -10.88
C LEU A 57 1.81 12.63 -9.70
N LEU A 58 0.59 12.20 -9.98
CA LEU A 58 -0.25 11.46 -9.06
C LEU A 58 0.09 9.98 -9.18
N ASP A 59 0.41 9.35 -8.06
CA ASP A 59 0.66 7.92 -7.95
C ASP A 59 -0.43 7.32 -7.07
N THR A 60 -1.32 6.52 -7.67
CA THR A 60 -2.44 5.91 -6.95
C THR A 60 -1.94 4.89 -5.94
N LYS A 61 -2.79 4.55 -4.97
CA LYS A 61 -2.48 3.52 -4.00
C LYS A 61 -2.36 2.14 -4.65
N GLY A 62 -3.25 1.86 -5.61
CA GLY A 62 -3.40 0.55 -6.22
C GLY A 62 -4.07 -0.49 -5.30
N PRO A 63 -4.36 -1.67 -5.82
CA PRO A 63 -4.92 -2.76 -5.03
C PRO A 63 -3.86 -3.33 -4.09
N GLU A 64 -4.19 -3.40 -2.79
CA GLU A 64 -3.32 -3.96 -1.75
C GLU A 64 -4.08 -4.96 -0.90
N ILE A 65 -3.45 -6.09 -0.62
CA ILE A 65 -3.89 -7.00 0.44
C ILE A 65 -3.11 -6.66 1.69
N ARG A 66 -3.80 -6.44 2.81
CA ARG A 66 -3.18 -6.15 4.11
C ARG A 66 -3.77 -7.02 5.20
N THR A 67 -2.98 -7.32 6.21
CA THR A 67 -3.48 -7.87 7.47
C THR A 67 -4.34 -6.84 8.20
N GLY A 68 -5.24 -7.32 9.05
CA GLY A 68 -5.97 -6.50 10.01
C GLY A 68 -5.10 -6.04 11.19
N ASN A 69 -5.77 -5.71 12.28
CA ASN A 69 -5.13 -5.32 13.53
C ASN A 69 -4.99 -6.54 14.46
N PHE A 70 -3.96 -6.52 15.29
CA PHE A 70 -3.72 -7.48 16.36
C PHE A 70 -4.07 -6.89 17.72
N GLU A 71 -4.43 -7.73 18.68
CA GLU A 71 -4.83 -7.31 20.02
C GLU A 71 -3.79 -6.40 20.71
N ASN A 72 -2.50 -6.71 20.51
CA ASN A 72 -1.38 -5.93 21.07
C ASN A 72 -0.56 -5.19 20.00
N GLY A 73 -1.17 -4.90 18.83
CA GLY A 73 -0.51 -4.21 17.72
C GLY A 73 0.50 -5.05 16.94
N LYS A 74 0.89 -6.21 17.47
CA LYS A 74 1.82 -7.15 16.84
C LYS A 74 1.80 -8.51 17.52
N VAL A 75 2.20 -9.54 16.79
CA VAL A 75 2.38 -10.92 17.30
C VAL A 75 3.72 -11.48 16.87
N HIS A 76 4.23 -12.46 17.62
CA HIS A 76 5.35 -13.30 17.20
C HIS A 76 4.81 -14.57 16.57
N VAL A 77 5.39 -14.96 15.45
CA VAL A 77 5.12 -16.23 14.79
C VAL A 77 6.42 -17.04 14.67
N PHE A 78 6.28 -18.34 14.70
CA PHE A 78 7.42 -19.27 14.71
C PHE A 78 7.34 -20.23 13.52
N SER A 79 8.49 -20.60 13.00
CA SER A 79 8.60 -21.59 11.93
C SER A 79 7.93 -22.91 12.34
N GLY A 80 7.12 -23.45 11.43
CA GLY A 80 6.34 -24.66 11.68
C GLY A 80 4.99 -24.42 12.38
N GLN A 81 4.70 -23.20 12.81
CA GLN A 81 3.40 -22.82 13.37
C GLN A 81 2.32 -22.80 12.27
N THR A 82 1.10 -23.16 12.62
CA THR A 82 -0.07 -22.92 11.78
C THR A 82 -0.58 -21.52 12.04
N PHE A 83 -0.86 -20.75 10.96
CA PHE A 83 -1.40 -19.41 11.03
C PHE A 83 -2.52 -19.24 9.99
N THR A 84 -3.64 -18.64 10.37
CA THR A 84 -4.83 -18.51 9.51
C THR A 84 -5.04 -17.09 9.07
N LEU A 85 -5.14 -16.87 7.77
CA LEU A 85 -5.60 -15.63 7.16
C LEU A 85 -7.12 -15.72 6.98
N VAL A 86 -7.87 -14.94 7.74
CA VAL A 86 -9.34 -14.99 7.81
C VAL A 86 -9.95 -14.06 6.77
N GLY A 87 -10.73 -14.61 5.84
CA GLY A 87 -11.42 -13.86 4.79
C GLY A 87 -12.87 -13.51 5.12
N GLY A 88 -13.55 -14.38 5.87
CA GLY A 88 -15.01 -14.31 6.05
C GLY A 88 -15.51 -13.26 7.04
N GLU A 89 -14.71 -12.84 8.00
CA GLU A 89 -15.15 -11.93 9.06
C GLU A 89 -14.02 -10.99 9.51
N LYS A 90 -14.41 -9.83 10.04
CA LYS A 90 -13.47 -8.90 10.65
C LYS A 90 -13.23 -9.30 12.11
N ILE A 91 -12.02 -9.71 12.40
CA ILE A 91 -11.56 -10.07 13.75
C ILE A 91 -10.40 -9.18 14.18
N ILE A 92 -10.16 -9.10 15.47
CA ILE A 92 -8.87 -8.68 16.00
C ILE A 92 -8.00 -9.93 16.05
N GLY A 93 -6.82 -9.86 15.41
CA GLY A 93 -5.90 -10.99 15.28
C GLY A 93 -5.17 -11.32 16.56
N ASP A 94 -4.72 -12.54 16.66
CA ASP A 94 -3.91 -13.12 17.73
C ASP A 94 -2.67 -13.85 17.15
N GLU A 95 -2.01 -14.65 17.96
CA GLU A 95 -0.83 -15.42 17.54
C GLU A 95 -1.13 -16.53 16.53
N ASN A 96 -2.41 -16.86 16.27
CA ASN A 96 -2.83 -17.96 15.40
C ASN A 96 -3.57 -17.50 14.14
N ARG A 97 -4.13 -16.29 14.13
CA ARG A 97 -4.95 -15.81 13.01
C ARG A 97 -5.06 -14.29 12.95
N VAL A 98 -5.36 -13.78 11.77
CA VAL A 98 -5.71 -12.37 11.53
C VAL A 98 -6.61 -12.26 10.29
N ASN A 99 -7.52 -11.29 10.27
CA ASN A 99 -8.26 -11.02 9.04
C ASN A 99 -7.39 -10.30 8.00
N ILE A 100 -7.79 -10.41 6.75
CA ILE A 100 -7.15 -9.71 5.61
C ILE A 100 -8.17 -8.82 4.91
N THR A 101 -7.65 -7.80 4.19
CA THR A 101 -8.49 -6.82 3.47
C THR A 101 -9.10 -7.38 2.19
N TYR A 102 -8.62 -8.51 1.69
CA TYR A 102 -9.13 -9.19 0.51
C TYR A 102 -9.79 -10.53 0.89
N PRO A 103 -11.11 -10.55 1.14
CA PRO A 103 -11.82 -11.74 1.62
C PRO A 103 -11.79 -12.91 0.65
N ASP A 104 -11.65 -12.64 -0.64
CA ASP A 104 -11.68 -13.63 -1.71
C ASP A 104 -10.33 -14.30 -2.00
N LEU A 105 -9.29 -14.04 -1.21
CA LEU A 105 -7.97 -14.66 -1.37
C LEU A 105 -8.03 -16.18 -1.49
N TYR A 106 -8.96 -16.82 -0.77
CA TYR A 106 -9.16 -18.27 -0.82
C TYR A 106 -9.52 -18.82 -2.21
N LYS A 107 -10.02 -17.96 -3.12
CA LYS A 107 -10.36 -18.34 -4.51
C LYS A 107 -9.13 -18.34 -5.42
N ASP A 108 -8.13 -17.57 -5.07
CA ASP A 108 -6.96 -17.32 -5.92
C ASP A 108 -5.75 -18.18 -5.52
N VAL A 109 -5.74 -18.74 -4.30
CA VAL A 109 -4.63 -19.54 -3.79
C VAL A 109 -5.01 -21.03 -3.67
N GLU A 110 -3.99 -21.89 -3.70
CA GLU A 110 -4.13 -23.34 -3.53
C GLU A 110 -3.07 -23.87 -2.54
N PRO A 111 -3.23 -25.09 -2.01
CA PRO A 111 -2.19 -25.72 -1.19
C PRO A 111 -0.83 -25.71 -1.90
N GLY A 112 0.21 -25.24 -1.20
CA GLY A 112 1.55 -25.00 -1.74
C GLY A 112 1.82 -23.59 -2.20
N SER A 113 0.80 -22.73 -2.34
CA SER A 113 1.00 -21.30 -2.65
C SER A 113 1.82 -20.62 -1.57
N VAL A 114 2.73 -19.74 -2.00
CA VAL A 114 3.56 -18.92 -1.09
C VAL A 114 2.84 -17.62 -0.78
N ILE A 115 2.81 -17.26 0.50
CA ILE A 115 2.32 -15.96 0.97
C ILE A 115 3.46 -15.26 1.71
N LEU A 116 3.70 -14.00 1.35
CA LEU A 116 4.70 -13.14 1.96
C LEU A 116 4.02 -12.01 2.73
N ILE A 117 4.40 -11.79 3.98
CA ILE A 117 3.87 -10.71 4.81
C ILE A 117 5.01 -9.76 5.18
N ASP A 118 4.69 -8.44 5.26
CA ASP A 118 5.63 -7.35 5.61
C ASP A 118 6.86 -7.36 4.69
N ASP A 119 6.62 -7.16 3.39
CA ASP A 119 7.66 -7.11 2.34
C ASP A 119 8.56 -8.36 2.29
N GLY A 120 8.00 -9.50 2.67
CA GLY A 120 8.70 -10.79 2.65
C GLY A 120 9.46 -11.13 3.93
N LEU A 121 9.34 -10.33 4.99
CA LEU A 121 9.93 -10.64 6.30
C LEU A 121 9.36 -11.93 6.89
N ILE A 122 8.09 -12.23 6.63
CA ILE A 122 7.45 -13.49 7.02
C ILE A 122 7.00 -14.22 5.76
N LYS A 123 7.47 -15.45 5.63
CA LYS A 123 7.05 -16.39 4.58
C LYS A 123 6.12 -17.43 5.15
N MET A 124 5.01 -17.65 4.48
CA MET A 124 4.06 -18.72 4.77
C MET A 124 3.79 -19.54 3.51
N GLU A 125 3.31 -20.75 3.69
CA GLU A 125 2.86 -21.64 2.63
C GLU A 125 1.45 -22.11 2.95
N VAL A 126 0.55 -22.06 2.00
CA VAL A 126 -0.84 -22.51 2.16
C VAL A 126 -0.85 -24.02 2.38
N GLU A 127 -1.43 -24.47 3.48
CA GLU A 127 -1.65 -25.89 3.77
C GLU A 127 -3.02 -26.36 3.26
N LYS A 128 -4.06 -25.56 3.50
CA LYS A 128 -5.45 -25.86 3.10
C LYS A 128 -6.32 -24.62 3.15
N ILE A 129 -7.47 -24.72 2.51
CA ILE A 129 -8.54 -23.72 2.55
C ILE A 129 -9.72 -24.29 3.35
N VAL A 130 -10.29 -23.51 4.26
CA VAL A 130 -11.44 -23.89 5.09
C VAL A 130 -12.48 -22.77 5.01
N GLY A 131 -13.51 -22.98 4.19
CA GLY A 131 -14.48 -21.92 3.89
C GLY A 131 -13.81 -20.75 3.15
N GLN A 132 -13.78 -19.57 3.76
CA GLN A 132 -13.09 -18.40 3.24
C GLN A 132 -11.72 -18.18 3.89
N ASP A 133 -11.31 -19.06 4.79
CA ASP A 133 -10.06 -18.94 5.52
C ASP A 133 -8.94 -19.69 4.81
N VAL A 134 -7.76 -19.05 4.76
CA VAL A 134 -6.53 -19.62 4.19
C VAL A 134 -5.64 -20.04 5.35
N VAL A 135 -5.52 -21.35 5.56
CA VAL A 135 -4.69 -21.94 6.62
C VAL A 135 -3.28 -22.15 6.09
N CYS A 136 -2.31 -21.52 6.75
CA CYS A 136 -0.91 -21.49 6.30
C CYS A 136 0.03 -22.12 7.32
N LYS A 137 1.18 -22.58 6.84
CA LYS A 137 2.37 -22.96 7.61
C LYS A 137 3.39 -21.85 7.58
N VAL A 138 3.76 -21.33 8.73
CA VAL A 138 4.84 -20.34 8.85
C VAL A 138 6.19 -21.00 8.54
N LYS A 139 7.01 -20.38 7.70
CA LYS A 139 8.30 -20.95 7.26
C LYS A 139 9.52 -20.35 7.94
N ASN A 140 9.37 -19.20 8.60
CA ASN A 140 10.46 -18.55 9.35
C ASN A 140 9.91 -17.79 10.56
N ASP A 141 10.74 -17.66 11.58
CA ASP A 141 10.40 -16.89 12.77
C ASP A 141 10.34 -15.38 12.48
N GLY A 142 9.46 -14.66 13.17
CA GLY A 142 9.42 -13.22 13.08
C GLY A 142 8.23 -12.57 13.78
N LYS A 143 8.00 -11.29 13.45
CA LYS A 143 6.91 -10.50 14.00
C LYS A 143 6.00 -10.03 12.88
N ILE A 144 4.69 -10.06 13.10
CA ILE A 144 3.69 -9.45 12.23
C ILE A 144 3.04 -8.31 13.02
N SER A 145 3.09 -7.10 12.49
CA SER A 145 2.41 -5.93 13.07
C SER A 145 1.08 -5.66 12.34
N ASP A 146 0.31 -4.68 12.86
CA ASP A 146 -0.94 -4.24 12.24
C ASP A 146 -0.75 -3.78 10.79
N LYS A 147 -1.76 -4.08 9.98
CA LYS A 147 -1.92 -3.54 8.61
C LYS A 147 -0.73 -3.78 7.68
N LYS A 148 -0.04 -4.91 7.84
CA LYS A 148 1.09 -5.28 6.99
C LYS A 148 0.65 -5.80 5.63
N GLY A 149 1.41 -5.46 4.60
CA GLY A 149 1.19 -5.93 3.24
C GLY A 149 1.26 -7.46 3.16
N VAL A 150 0.39 -8.04 2.35
CA VAL A 150 0.33 -9.46 2.04
C VAL A 150 0.52 -9.62 0.54
N ASN A 151 1.59 -10.27 0.13
CA ASN A 151 1.91 -10.55 -1.25
C ASN A 151 1.82 -12.04 -1.54
N VAL A 152 1.31 -12.39 -2.72
CA VAL A 152 1.21 -13.76 -3.19
C VAL A 152 1.94 -13.83 -4.52
N PRO A 153 3.25 -14.13 -4.50
CA PRO A 153 4.05 -14.19 -5.73
C PRO A 153 3.56 -15.31 -6.65
N ASP A 154 3.75 -15.10 -7.95
CA ASP A 154 3.44 -16.07 -9.02
C ASP A 154 1.96 -16.46 -9.15
N ILE A 155 1.06 -15.75 -8.49
CA ILE A 155 -0.38 -15.99 -8.55
C ILE A 155 -1.10 -14.74 -9.05
N HIS A 156 -2.01 -14.94 -10.00
CA HIS A 156 -2.90 -13.88 -10.46
C HIS A 156 -4.02 -13.68 -9.42
N ILE A 157 -4.06 -12.48 -8.84
CA ILE A 157 -5.10 -12.10 -7.88
C ILE A 157 -6.25 -11.43 -8.63
N ASN A 158 -7.47 -11.91 -8.44
CA ASN A 158 -8.68 -11.39 -9.10
C ASN A 158 -9.27 -10.18 -8.36
N MET A 159 -8.43 -9.22 -7.98
CA MET A 159 -8.87 -7.94 -7.40
C MET A 159 -9.21 -6.94 -8.51
N GLU A 160 -10.20 -6.07 -8.27
CA GLU A 160 -10.38 -4.89 -9.11
C GLU A 160 -9.08 -4.05 -9.09
N TYR A 161 -8.55 -3.79 -10.29
CA TYR A 161 -7.29 -3.05 -10.44
C TYR A 161 -7.38 -1.61 -9.95
N LEU A 162 -8.54 -0.97 -10.15
CA LEU A 162 -8.84 0.37 -9.66
C LEU A 162 -9.87 0.30 -8.52
N SER A 163 -9.42 0.56 -7.31
CA SER A 163 -10.34 0.70 -6.18
C SER A 163 -11.24 1.94 -6.34
N GLU A 164 -12.36 1.98 -5.63
CA GLU A 164 -13.23 3.18 -5.61
C GLU A 164 -12.48 4.42 -5.11
N GLN A 165 -11.47 4.25 -4.25
CA GLN A 165 -10.60 5.35 -3.82
C GLN A 165 -9.69 5.80 -4.96
N ASP A 166 -9.05 4.88 -5.68
CA ASP A 166 -8.19 5.23 -6.81
C ASP A 166 -8.96 5.99 -7.89
N LYS A 167 -10.23 5.60 -8.16
CA LYS A 167 -11.11 6.32 -9.09
C LYS A 167 -11.33 7.78 -8.64
N LYS A 168 -11.59 7.99 -7.34
CA LYS A 168 -11.75 9.35 -6.77
C LYS A 168 -10.45 10.15 -6.86
N ASP A 169 -9.33 9.51 -6.58
CA ASP A 169 -8.01 10.14 -6.62
C ASP A 169 -7.64 10.55 -8.06
N ILE A 170 -7.97 9.72 -9.05
CA ILE A 170 -7.76 10.03 -10.47
C ILE A 170 -8.63 11.21 -10.90
N ILE A 171 -9.92 11.22 -10.55
CA ILE A 171 -10.84 12.34 -10.85
C ILE A 171 -10.30 13.62 -10.24
N PHE A 172 -9.92 13.59 -8.96
CA PHE A 172 -9.30 14.73 -8.28
C PHE A 172 -8.04 15.20 -9.03
N GLY A 173 -7.18 14.28 -9.47
CA GLY A 173 -5.99 14.62 -10.24
C GLY A 173 -6.29 15.32 -11.55
N ILE A 174 -7.31 14.87 -12.27
CA ILE A 174 -7.78 15.49 -13.52
C ILE A 174 -8.29 16.91 -13.24
N GLU A 175 -9.10 17.10 -12.22
CA GLU A 175 -9.62 18.40 -11.80
C GLU A 175 -8.50 19.39 -11.41
N GLN A 176 -7.37 18.86 -10.91
CA GLN A 176 -6.21 19.67 -10.58
C GLN A 176 -5.22 19.87 -11.74
N ASP A 177 -5.57 19.48 -12.96
CA ASP A 177 -4.73 19.63 -14.16
C ASP A 177 -3.29 19.11 -13.95
N LEU A 178 -3.19 17.87 -13.52
CA LEU A 178 -1.91 17.20 -13.29
C LEU A 178 -1.24 16.77 -14.59
N SER A 179 0.08 16.70 -14.55
CA SER A 179 0.88 16.38 -15.74
C SER A 179 0.89 14.88 -16.05
N LEU A 180 0.91 14.04 -15.01
CA LEU A 180 1.08 12.59 -15.11
C LEU A 180 0.23 11.89 -14.05
N ILE A 181 -0.31 10.71 -14.41
CA ILE A 181 -0.95 9.78 -13.47
C ILE A 181 -0.26 8.43 -13.61
N HIS A 182 0.22 7.88 -12.50
CA HIS A 182 0.71 6.51 -12.40
C HIS A 182 -0.34 5.68 -11.65
N ILE A 183 -0.81 4.62 -12.29
CA ILE A 183 -1.75 3.66 -11.70
C ILE A 183 -0.92 2.47 -11.20
N SER A 184 -0.79 2.36 -9.90
CA SER A 184 -0.01 1.30 -9.25
C SER A 184 -0.73 -0.03 -9.25
#